data_61bd59970c9de4ae8ed4b488eaa18c3b
#
_entry.id   61bd59970c9de4ae8ed4b488eaa18c3b
#
_cell.length_a   1.000
_cell.length_b   1.000
_cell.length_c   1.000
_cell.angle_alpha   90.00
_cell.angle_beta   90.00
_cell.angle_gamma   90.00
#
_symmetry.space_group_name_H-M   'P 1'
#
loop_
_entity.id
_entity.type
_entity.pdbx_description
1 polymer ?
#
loop_
_entity_poly.entity_id
_entity_poly.type
_entity_poly.pdbx_seq_one_letter_code
_entity_poly.pdbx_strand_id
1 'polypeptide(L)'
;MLVTLLCALIPVGTLSLYITGKRSLNNAAETYGRQLENGKILLEQFWDNSKYEQMSETGKKAYMGFQFQRCCGSGMALIDKKSSTAIENLTDYKVVGLENLGLKDEGDPYAYKIQKLGQKYLLLQLESLSRPEGYEVLSVREVTGLFAELRQTAVWFAGIYLAVFLIAGLFIYMMMKRTVERMEKLQEVAEKQELLMGALSHEMRTPLTSIIG
;
A
#
# COMPACT_ATOMS: atom_id res chain seq x y z
N MET A 1 9.36 -28.15 2.60
CA MET A 1 8.02 -27.82 3.04
C MET A 1 7.93 -26.48 3.77
N LEU A 2 8.75 -26.19 4.79
CA LEU A 2 8.69 -24.94 5.57
C LEU A 2 9.13 -23.72 4.76
N VAL A 3 10.18 -23.84 3.96
CA VAL A 3 10.66 -22.78 3.03
C VAL A 3 9.61 -22.46 1.96
N THR A 4 8.92 -23.46 1.43
CA THR A 4 7.85 -23.26 0.46
C THR A 4 6.65 -22.54 1.06
N LEU A 5 6.33 -22.80 2.30
CA LEU A 5 5.25 -22.14 3.04
C LEU A 5 5.60 -20.66 3.32
N LEU A 6 6.84 -20.38 3.71
CA LEU A 6 7.36 -19.00 3.87
C LEU A 6 7.39 -18.23 2.55
N CYS A 7 7.85 -18.86 1.46
CA CYS A 7 7.84 -18.27 0.12
C CYS A 7 6.42 -17.96 -0.40
N ALA A 8 5.40 -18.68 0.07
CA ALA A 8 4.00 -18.41 -0.26
C ALA A 8 3.39 -17.30 0.59
N LEU A 9 3.78 -17.19 1.87
CA LEU A 9 3.22 -16.20 2.80
C LEU A 9 3.64 -14.75 2.47
N ILE A 10 4.88 -14.53 2.03
CA ILE A 10 5.38 -13.18 1.71
C ILE A 10 4.57 -12.53 0.56
N PRO A 11 4.36 -13.19 -0.59
CA PRO A 11 3.53 -12.63 -1.66
C PRO A 11 2.09 -12.36 -1.21
N VAL A 12 1.50 -13.24 -0.41
CA VAL A 12 0.13 -13.05 0.09
C VAL A 12 0.04 -11.82 1.00
N GLY A 13 0.99 -11.63 1.91
CA GLY A 13 1.03 -10.46 2.79
C GLY A 13 1.25 -9.16 2.03
N THR A 14 2.17 -9.14 1.07
CA THR A 14 2.42 -7.96 0.23
C THR A 14 1.23 -7.62 -0.66
N LEU A 15 0.58 -8.63 -1.24
CA LEU A 15 -0.62 -8.45 -2.05
C LEU A 15 -1.78 -7.93 -1.20
N SER A 16 -1.97 -8.47 0.01
CA SER A 16 -3.00 -8.01 0.96
C SER A 16 -2.80 -6.54 1.34
N LEU A 17 -1.57 -6.12 1.65
CA LEU A 17 -1.23 -4.73 1.95
C LEU A 17 -1.50 -3.81 0.75
N TYR A 18 -1.12 -4.23 -0.45
CA TYR A 18 -1.37 -3.49 -1.68
C TYR A 18 -2.87 -3.29 -1.94
N ILE A 19 -3.66 -4.37 -1.85
CA ILE A 19 -5.11 -4.32 -2.07
C ILE A 19 -5.78 -3.43 -1.01
N THR A 20 -5.40 -3.58 0.26
CA THR A 20 -5.95 -2.77 1.36
C THR A 20 -5.62 -1.30 1.17
N GLY A 21 -4.36 -0.98 0.81
CA GLY A 21 -3.93 0.39 0.54
C GLY A 21 -4.67 1.02 -0.63
N LYS A 22 -4.78 0.30 -1.74
CA LYS A 22 -5.52 0.77 -2.91
C LYS A 22 -7.00 0.99 -2.59
N ARG A 23 -7.62 0.08 -1.85
CA ARG A 23 -9.02 0.20 -1.42
C ARG A 23 -9.24 1.40 -0.50
N SER A 24 -8.36 1.62 0.48
CA SER A 24 -8.43 2.79 1.37
C SER A 24 -8.30 4.11 0.62
N LEU A 25 -7.37 4.19 -0.34
CA LEU A 25 -7.22 5.37 -1.20
C LEU A 25 -8.44 5.61 -2.09
N ASN A 26 -8.98 4.57 -2.72
CA ASN A 26 -10.18 4.68 -3.54
C ASN A 26 -11.40 5.12 -2.71
N ASN A 27 -11.58 4.57 -1.52
CA ASN A 27 -12.67 4.98 -0.62
C ASN A 27 -12.52 6.46 -0.19
N ALA A 28 -11.29 6.91 0.09
CA ALA A 28 -11.02 8.32 0.38
C ALA A 28 -11.31 9.20 -0.84
N ALA A 29 -10.88 8.78 -2.04
CA ALA A 29 -11.13 9.49 -3.28
C ALA A 29 -12.63 9.61 -3.59
N GLU A 30 -13.39 8.54 -3.41
CA GLU A 30 -14.84 8.54 -3.56
C GLU A 30 -15.52 9.49 -2.56
N THR A 31 -15.11 9.43 -1.28
CA THR A 31 -15.68 10.28 -0.23
C THR A 31 -15.43 11.76 -0.51
N TYR A 32 -14.21 12.12 -0.85
CA TYR A 32 -13.84 13.51 -1.15
C TYR A 32 -14.36 13.97 -2.51
N GLY A 33 -14.42 13.06 -3.50
CA GLY A 33 -15.00 13.32 -4.81
C GLY A 33 -16.48 13.64 -4.71
N ARG A 34 -17.26 12.91 -3.91
CA ARG A 34 -18.66 13.24 -3.64
C ARG A 34 -18.84 14.59 -2.95
N GLN A 35 -17.93 14.97 -2.04
CA GLN A 35 -17.95 16.31 -1.44
C GLN A 35 -17.67 17.41 -2.48
N LEU A 36 -16.71 17.16 -3.37
CA LEU A 36 -16.36 18.05 -4.48
C LEU A 36 -17.54 18.22 -5.45
N GLU A 37 -18.17 17.11 -5.84
CA GLU A 37 -19.34 17.09 -6.71
C GLU A 37 -20.53 17.85 -6.09
N ASN A 38 -20.81 17.62 -4.81
CA ASN A 38 -21.86 18.35 -4.10
C ASN A 38 -21.56 19.86 -4.04
N GLY A 39 -20.33 20.26 -3.78
CA GLY A 39 -19.90 21.66 -3.81
C GLY A 39 -20.10 22.28 -5.18
N LYS A 40 -19.71 21.55 -6.26
CA LYS A 40 -19.93 21.94 -7.64
C LYS A 40 -21.42 22.14 -7.96
N ILE A 41 -22.25 21.16 -7.65
CA ILE A 41 -23.72 21.22 -7.87
C ILE A 41 -24.33 22.43 -7.18
N LEU A 42 -23.98 22.67 -5.92
CA LEU A 42 -24.46 23.81 -5.16
C LEU A 42 -24.00 25.14 -5.81
N LEU A 43 -22.75 25.22 -6.23
CA LEU A 43 -22.21 26.41 -6.89
C LEU A 43 -22.93 26.69 -8.22
N GLU A 44 -23.21 25.64 -9.01
CA GLU A 44 -23.96 25.74 -10.27
C GLU A 44 -25.45 26.09 -10.06
N GLN A 45 -26.08 25.61 -8.99
CA GLN A 45 -27.46 25.94 -8.64
C GLN A 45 -27.67 27.40 -8.22
N PHE A 46 -26.69 27.93 -7.46
CA PHE A 46 -26.75 29.34 -7.01
C PHE A 46 -26.22 30.32 -8.07
N TRP A 47 -25.89 29.83 -9.25
CA TRP A 47 -25.41 30.64 -10.35
C TRP A 47 -26.53 31.45 -10.99
N ASP A 48 -26.44 32.79 -10.93
CA ASP A 48 -27.33 33.70 -11.61
C ASP A 48 -26.64 34.31 -12.82
N ASN A 49 -26.91 33.72 -14.00
CA ASN A 49 -26.27 34.15 -15.24
C ASN A 49 -26.58 35.61 -15.61
N SER A 50 -27.79 36.10 -15.29
CA SER A 50 -28.20 37.45 -15.62
C SER A 50 -27.41 38.54 -14.89
N LYS A 51 -27.08 38.29 -13.63
CA LYS A 51 -26.24 39.20 -12.85
C LYS A 51 -24.78 39.12 -13.25
N TYR A 52 -24.29 37.90 -13.52
CA TYR A 52 -22.90 37.67 -13.88
C TYR A 52 -22.49 38.36 -15.20
N GLU A 53 -23.32 38.27 -16.25
CA GLU A 53 -23.03 38.86 -17.54
C GLU A 53 -22.90 40.38 -17.50
N GLN A 54 -23.60 41.04 -16.59
CA GLN A 54 -23.54 42.52 -16.42
C GLN A 54 -22.32 43.01 -15.62
N MET A 55 -21.55 42.09 -15.01
CA MET A 55 -20.39 42.45 -14.20
C MET A 55 -19.12 42.66 -15.04
N SER A 56 -18.25 43.51 -14.51
CA SER A 56 -16.87 43.59 -15.01
C SER A 56 -16.10 42.30 -14.73
N GLU A 57 -14.99 42.03 -15.43
CA GLU A 57 -14.19 40.84 -15.22
C GLU A 57 -13.71 40.70 -13.75
N THR A 58 -13.34 41.80 -13.11
CA THR A 58 -12.99 41.82 -11.68
C THR A 58 -14.20 41.50 -10.79
N GLY A 59 -15.38 42.05 -11.16
CA GLY A 59 -16.64 41.76 -10.47
C GLY A 59 -17.06 40.30 -10.57
N LYS A 60 -16.87 39.70 -11.75
CA LYS A 60 -17.13 38.29 -11.99
C LYS A 60 -16.28 37.37 -11.08
N LYS A 61 -14.97 37.66 -11.00
CA LYS A 61 -14.06 36.89 -10.12
C LYS A 61 -14.44 37.05 -8.65
N ALA A 62 -14.74 38.26 -8.20
CA ALA A 62 -15.16 38.50 -6.83
C ALA A 62 -16.48 37.80 -6.49
N TYR A 63 -17.44 37.83 -7.40
CA TYR A 63 -18.73 37.16 -7.25
C TYR A 63 -18.55 35.62 -7.16
N MET A 64 -17.72 35.07 -8.03
CA MET A 64 -17.38 33.63 -8.01
C MET A 64 -16.70 33.22 -6.71
N GLY A 65 -15.73 33.99 -6.24
CA GLY A 65 -15.07 33.72 -4.95
C GLY A 65 -16.05 33.75 -3.77
N PHE A 66 -16.96 34.71 -3.75
CA PHE A 66 -17.99 34.80 -2.71
C PHE A 66 -18.96 33.59 -2.73
N GLN A 67 -19.45 33.20 -3.88
CA GLN A 67 -20.33 32.04 -4.02
C GLN A 67 -19.59 30.75 -3.65
N PHE A 68 -18.33 30.63 -4.04
CA PHE A 68 -17.50 29.50 -3.70
C PHE A 68 -17.30 29.34 -2.19
N GLN A 69 -17.02 30.41 -1.46
CA GLN A 69 -16.92 30.38 -0.01
C GLN A 69 -18.22 29.93 0.68
N ARG A 70 -19.37 30.22 0.08
CA ARG A 70 -20.68 29.81 0.63
C ARG A 70 -21.04 28.35 0.34
N CYS A 71 -20.63 27.83 -0.82
CA CYS A 71 -21.05 26.52 -1.31
C CYS A 71 -20.02 25.43 -1.03
N CYS A 72 -18.74 25.80 -0.99
CA CYS A 72 -17.63 24.86 -0.87
C CYS A 72 -17.02 24.90 0.54
N GLY A 73 -16.62 23.73 1.03
CA GLY A 73 -16.00 23.59 2.34
C GLY A 73 -14.50 23.79 2.32
N SER A 74 -13.87 23.69 3.51
CA SER A 74 -12.43 23.70 3.66
C SER A 74 -11.76 22.60 2.81
N GLY A 75 -10.53 22.86 2.36
CA GLY A 75 -9.75 21.93 1.54
C GLY A 75 -10.11 21.95 0.05
N MET A 76 -10.81 22.98 -0.41
CA MET A 76 -11.12 23.23 -1.81
C MET A 76 -10.56 24.56 -2.28
N ALA A 77 -10.25 24.68 -3.57
CA ALA A 77 -9.83 25.94 -4.21
C ALA A 77 -10.54 26.11 -5.54
N LEU A 78 -10.89 27.35 -5.86
CA LEU A 78 -11.46 27.76 -7.14
C LEU A 78 -10.36 28.29 -8.03
N ILE A 79 -10.20 27.71 -9.21
CA ILE A 79 -9.16 28.03 -10.17
C ILE A 79 -9.79 28.65 -11.42
N ASP A 80 -9.25 29.77 -11.89
CA ASP A 80 -9.55 30.31 -13.21
C ASP A 80 -8.66 29.62 -14.25
N LYS A 81 -9.26 28.84 -15.13
CA LYS A 81 -8.58 28.05 -16.14
C LYS A 81 -7.79 28.93 -17.15
N LYS A 82 -8.24 30.16 -17.42
CA LYS A 82 -7.59 31.07 -18.36
C LYS A 82 -6.29 31.63 -17.80
N SER A 83 -6.28 32.02 -16.53
CA SER A 83 -5.11 32.62 -15.87
C SER A 83 -4.29 31.59 -15.08
N SER A 84 -4.76 30.36 -14.95
CA SER A 84 -4.16 29.32 -14.09
C SER A 84 -3.87 29.84 -12.67
N THR A 85 -4.76 30.69 -12.16
CA THR A 85 -4.62 31.29 -10.82
C THR A 85 -5.79 30.91 -9.94
N ALA A 86 -5.53 30.66 -8.66
CA ALA A 86 -6.59 30.49 -7.69
C ALA A 86 -7.29 31.83 -7.44
N ILE A 87 -8.61 31.85 -7.63
CA ILE A 87 -9.48 32.98 -7.29
C ILE A 87 -9.73 32.97 -5.78
N GLU A 88 -10.01 31.79 -5.26
CA GLU A 88 -10.26 31.58 -3.84
C GLU A 88 -9.58 30.26 -3.41
N ASN A 89 -8.97 30.28 -2.26
CA ASN A 89 -8.24 29.11 -1.74
C ASN A 89 -8.64 28.88 -0.28
N LEU A 90 -9.49 27.88 -0.05
CA LEU A 90 -9.89 27.39 1.27
C LEU A 90 -9.06 26.20 1.72
N THR A 91 -7.90 25.98 1.08
CA THR A 91 -6.96 24.94 1.48
C THR A 91 -5.83 25.50 2.31
N ASP A 92 -5.17 24.65 3.12
CA ASP A 92 -3.97 25.01 3.88
C ASP A 92 -2.71 25.01 3.00
N TYR A 93 -2.85 24.80 1.69
CA TYR A 93 -1.73 24.60 0.76
C TYR A 93 -1.73 25.67 -0.36
N LYS A 94 -0.52 25.96 -0.88
CA LYS A 94 -0.39 26.79 -2.07
C LYS A 94 -0.80 25.98 -3.30
N VAL A 95 -1.80 26.46 -4.02
CA VAL A 95 -2.40 25.78 -5.17
C VAL A 95 -1.60 25.98 -6.46
N VAL A 96 -0.67 26.93 -6.49
CA VAL A 96 0.15 27.28 -7.67
C VAL A 96 0.94 26.05 -8.15
N GLY A 97 0.74 25.67 -9.41
CA GLY A 97 1.38 24.51 -10.05
C GLY A 97 0.66 23.17 -9.88
N LEU A 98 -0.48 23.16 -9.17
CA LEU A 98 -1.32 21.96 -9.02
C LEU A 98 -2.36 21.82 -10.14
N GLU A 99 -2.57 22.88 -10.92
CA GLU A 99 -3.53 22.95 -12.04
C GLU A 99 -3.17 22.07 -13.24
N ASN A 100 -1.89 21.75 -13.43
CA ASN A 100 -1.40 20.96 -14.59
C ASN A 100 -1.36 19.44 -14.32
N LEU A 101 -2.26 18.94 -13.50
CA LEU A 101 -2.17 17.57 -12.97
C LEU A 101 -2.62 16.47 -13.94
N GLY A 102 -3.20 16.79 -15.09
CA GLY A 102 -3.65 15.78 -16.07
C GLY A 102 -4.60 14.75 -15.45
N LEU A 103 -5.49 15.19 -14.57
CA LEU A 103 -6.36 14.33 -13.72
C LEU A 103 -7.56 13.71 -14.47
N LYS A 104 -7.68 13.92 -15.78
CA LYS A 104 -8.76 13.30 -16.56
C LYS A 104 -8.35 11.90 -16.99
N ASP A 105 -8.68 10.91 -16.18
CA ASP A 105 -8.86 9.55 -16.66
C ASP A 105 -10.30 9.42 -17.14
N GLU A 106 -10.50 9.21 -18.44
CA GLU A 106 -11.82 9.25 -19.11
C GLU A 106 -12.80 8.13 -18.67
N GLY A 107 -12.53 7.44 -17.57
CA GLY A 107 -13.36 6.32 -17.09
C GLY A 107 -13.66 6.29 -15.59
N ASP A 108 -12.99 7.10 -14.78
CA ASP A 108 -13.19 7.11 -13.32
C ASP A 108 -13.83 8.45 -12.88
N PRO A 109 -15.09 8.43 -12.38
CA PRO A 109 -15.77 9.63 -11.93
C PRO A 109 -15.08 10.33 -10.75
N TYR A 110 -14.21 9.61 -10.04
CA TYR A 110 -13.47 10.10 -8.89
C TYR A 110 -11.95 10.02 -9.09
N ALA A 111 -11.49 10.28 -10.32
CA ALA A 111 -10.07 10.31 -10.64
C ALA A 111 -9.29 11.19 -9.64
N TYR A 112 -8.17 10.68 -9.13
CA TYR A 112 -7.34 11.38 -8.17
C TYR A 112 -5.86 11.22 -8.47
N LYS A 113 -5.07 12.14 -7.94
CA LYS A 113 -3.62 12.06 -7.93
C LYS A 113 -3.08 12.21 -6.51
N ILE A 114 -2.10 11.39 -6.16
CA ILE A 114 -1.39 11.55 -4.90
C ILE A 114 -0.12 12.35 -5.15
N GLN A 115 0.03 13.44 -4.43
CA GLN A 115 1.24 14.25 -4.44
C GLN A 115 1.87 14.28 -3.07
N LYS A 116 3.19 14.07 -3.02
CA LYS A 116 3.96 14.18 -1.78
C LYS A 116 4.48 15.61 -1.65
N LEU A 117 4.15 16.26 -0.55
CA LEU A 117 4.65 17.59 -0.19
C LEU A 117 5.38 17.50 1.17
N GLY A 118 6.71 17.44 1.13
CA GLY A 118 7.51 17.19 2.34
C GLY A 118 7.21 15.82 2.96
N GLN A 119 6.66 15.83 4.17
CA GLN A 119 6.25 14.60 4.88
C GLN A 119 4.77 14.25 4.71
N LYS A 120 4.01 15.11 4.02
CA LYS A 120 2.57 14.96 3.85
C LYS A 120 2.24 14.37 2.48
N TYR A 121 1.22 13.54 2.44
CA TYR A 121 0.62 13.01 1.21
C TYR A 121 -0.72 13.69 0.99
N LEU A 122 -0.87 14.31 -0.19
CA LEU A 122 -2.06 15.04 -0.59
C LEU A 122 -2.79 14.26 -1.67
N LEU A 123 -4.08 14.07 -1.50
CA LEU A 123 -5.00 13.58 -2.50
C LEU A 123 -5.61 14.78 -3.22
N LEU A 124 -5.45 14.83 -4.52
CA LEU A 124 -5.87 15.92 -5.39
C LEU A 124 -6.94 15.42 -6.34
N GLN A 125 -8.06 16.16 -6.44
CA GLN A 125 -9.14 15.91 -7.38
C GLN A 125 -9.55 17.23 -8.01
N LEU A 126 -9.83 17.21 -9.32
CA LEU A 126 -10.15 18.40 -10.10
C LEU A 126 -11.45 18.19 -10.86
N GLU A 127 -12.38 19.13 -10.73
CA GLU A 127 -13.65 19.14 -11.42
C GLU A 127 -13.86 20.45 -12.17
N SER A 128 -14.22 20.39 -13.43
CA SER A 128 -14.57 21.56 -14.20
C SER A 128 -16.04 21.95 -13.97
N LEU A 129 -16.31 23.24 -13.83
CA LEU A 129 -17.67 23.75 -13.74
C LEU A 129 -18.30 23.76 -15.13
N SER A 130 -19.56 23.35 -15.21
CA SER A 130 -20.37 23.43 -16.43
C SER A 130 -20.90 24.85 -16.64
N ARG A 131 -21.17 25.55 -15.52
CA ARG A 131 -21.63 26.96 -15.49
C ARG A 131 -21.10 27.67 -14.25
N PRO A 132 -20.36 28.78 -14.39
CA PRO A 132 -19.84 29.32 -15.65
C PRO A 132 -18.66 28.52 -16.19
N GLU A 133 -18.55 28.47 -17.50
CA GLU A 133 -17.38 27.85 -18.14
C GLU A 133 -16.08 28.59 -17.80
N GLY A 134 -14.98 27.86 -17.76
CA GLY A 134 -13.64 28.41 -17.55
C GLY A 134 -13.17 28.43 -16.11
N TYR A 135 -13.93 27.83 -15.19
CA TYR A 135 -13.51 27.61 -13.80
C TYR A 135 -13.43 26.14 -13.45
N GLU A 136 -12.51 25.84 -12.55
CA GLU A 136 -12.30 24.48 -12.02
C GLU A 136 -12.27 24.53 -10.50
N VAL A 137 -12.80 23.49 -9.88
CA VAL A 137 -12.72 23.30 -8.42
C VAL A 137 -11.70 22.20 -8.14
N LEU A 138 -10.68 22.54 -7.39
CA LEU A 138 -9.64 21.62 -6.94
C LEU A 138 -9.92 21.24 -5.48
N SER A 139 -10.00 19.95 -5.20
CA SER A 139 -10.00 19.41 -3.83
C SER A 139 -8.60 18.97 -3.46
N VAL A 140 -8.10 19.44 -2.31
CA VAL A 140 -6.80 19.10 -1.74
C VAL A 140 -7.02 18.54 -0.34
N ARG A 141 -6.78 17.26 -0.16
CA ARG A 141 -7.01 16.57 1.11
C ARG A 141 -5.75 15.87 1.60
N GLU A 142 -5.41 16.06 2.85
CA GLU A 142 -4.30 15.33 3.45
C GLU A 142 -4.70 13.90 3.77
N VAL A 143 -3.95 12.94 3.21
CA VAL A 143 -4.14 11.49 3.40
C VAL A 143 -2.93 10.83 4.05
N THR A 144 -2.08 11.59 4.71
CA THR A 144 -0.88 11.11 5.41
C THR A 144 -1.19 10.02 6.43
N GLY A 145 -2.34 10.15 7.12
CA GLY A 145 -2.81 9.15 8.09
C GLY A 145 -3.00 7.77 7.48
N LEU A 146 -3.56 7.67 6.27
CA LEU A 146 -3.75 6.39 5.57
C LEU A 146 -2.41 5.68 5.31
N PHE A 147 -1.39 6.44 4.90
CA PHE A 147 -0.04 5.88 4.69
C PHE A 147 0.65 5.49 6.00
N ALA A 148 0.39 6.22 7.09
CA ALA A 148 0.90 5.87 8.42
C ALA A 148 0.30 4.56 8.92
N GLU A 149 -1.00 4.36 8.78
CA GLU A 149 -1.69 3.12 9.12
C GLU A 149 -1.19 1.92 8.29
N LEU A 150 -1.02 2.11 6.98
CA LEU A 150 -0.45 1.06 6.10
C LEU A 150 0.97 0.69 6.52
N ARG A 151 1.81 1.68 6.86
CA ARG A 151 3.17 1.44 7.35
C ARG A 151 3.16 0.67 8.67
N GLN A 152 2.29 1.04 9.60
CA GLN A 152 2.17 0.34 10.88
C GLN A 152 1.74 -1.12 10.66
N THR A 153 0.76 -1.36 9.80
CA THR A 153 0.32 -2.71 9.44
C THR A 153 1.45 -3.52 8.80
N ALA A 154 2.23 -2.91 7.90
CA ALA A 154 3.40 -3.56 7.29
C ALA A 154 4.46 -3.96 8.32
N VAL A 155 4.72 -3.11 9.32
CA VAL A 155 5.66 -3.41 10.43
C VAL A 155 5.15 -4.60 11.26
N TRP A 156 3.85 -4.67 11.56
CA TRP A 156 3.26 -5.80 12.26
C TRP A 156 3.40 -7.11 11.46
N PHE A 157 3.12 -7.09 10.16
CA PHE A 157 3.34 -8.26 9.30
C PHE A 157 4.80 -8.70 9.29
N ALA A 158 5.74 -7.74 9.13
CA ALA A 158 7.18 -8.04 9.17
C ALA A 158 7.59 -8.69 10.50
N GLY A 159 7.07 -8.21 11.63
CA GLY A 159 7.30 -8.80 12.95
C GLY A 159 6.78 -10.23 13.06
N ILE A 160 5.56 -10.49 12.57
CA ILE A 160 4.97 -11.83 12.56
C ILE A 160 5.82 -12.78 11.69
N TYR A 161 6.21 -12.34 10.49
CA TYR A 161 7.06 -13.17 9.60
C TYR A 161 8.41 -13.50 10.22
N LEU A 162 9.04 -12.50 10.88
CA LEU A 162 10.30 -12.72 11.58
C LEU A 162 10.16 -13.76 12.71
N ALA A 163 9.09 -13.66 13.51
CA ALA A 163 8.81 -14.62 14.58
C ALA A 163 8.60 -16.03 14.04
N VAL A 164 7.80 -16.19 12.99
CA VAL A 164 7.57 -17.47 12.32
C VAL A 164 8.88 -18.04 11.78
N PHE A 165 9.73 -17.21 11.17
CA PHE A 165 11.02 -17.62 10.64
C PHE A 165 11.95 -18.14 11.75
N LEU A 166 12.02 -17.42 12.89
CA LEU A 166 12.84 -17.84 14.03
C LEU A 166 12.37 -19.17 14.66
N ILE A 167 11.05 -19.32 14.84
CA ILE A 167 10.47 -20.56 15.36
C ILE A 167 10.76 -21.74 14.41
N ALA A 168 10.59 -21.53 13.13
CA ALA A 168 10.87 -22.53 12.11
C ALA A 168 12.34 -22.92 12.06
N GLY A 169 13.25 -21.94 12.13
CA GLY A 169 14.70 -22.17 12.18
C GLY A 169 15.10 -22.97 13.43
N LEU A 170 14.54 -22.63 14.58
CA LEU A 170 14.77 -23.37 15.83
C LEU A 170 14.29 -24.82 15.73
N PHE A 171 13.13 -25.04 15.14
CA PHE A 171 12.59 -26.39 14.94
C PHE A 171 13.47 -27.24 14.02
N ILE A 172 13.90 -26.65 12.90
CA ILE A 172 14.83 -27.35 11.96
C ILE A 172 16.14 -27.67 12.66
N TYR A 173 16.70 -26.72 13.42
CA TYR A 173 17.93 -26.95 14.19
C TYR A 173 17.79 -28.12 15.18
N MET A 174 16.70 -28.17 15.95
CA MET A 174 16.44 -29.27 16.89
C MET A 174 16.27 -30.63 16.16
N MET A 175 15.60 -30.64 15.02
CA MET A 175 15.43 -31.85 14.22
C MET A 175 16.76 -32.34 13.64
N MET A 176 17.58 -31.44 13.11
CA MET A 176 18.92 -31.80 12.61
C MET A 176 19.81 -32.34 13.71
N LYS A 177 19.85 -31.68 14.86
CA LYS A 177 20.63 -32.16 16.02
C LYS A 177 20.24 -33.61 16.40
N ARG A 178 18.95 -33.89 16.52
CA ARG A 178 18.46 -35.25 16.83
C ARG A 178 18.81 -36.25 15.74
N THR A 179 18.81 -35.86 14.49
CA THR A 179 19.14 -36.74 13.37
C THR A 179 20.63 -37.08 13.38
N VAL A 180 21.50 -36.11 13.62
CA VAL A 180 22.94 -36.32 13.74
C VAL A 180 23.26 -37.29 14.90
N GLU A 181 22.71 -37.05 16.10
CA GLU A 181 22.88 -37.93 17.24
C GLU A 181 22.41 -39.36 16.97
N ARG A 182 21.37 -39.57 16.19
CA ARG A 182 20.92 -40.91 15.79
C ARG A 182 21.86 -41.55 14.78
N MET A 183 22.40 -40.77 13.84
CA MET A 183 23.35 -41.28 12.86
C MET A 183 24.66 -41.72 13.52
N GLU A 184 25.17 -40.92 14.47
CA GLU A 184 26.36 -41.31 15.23
C GLU A 184 26.16 -42.63 15.99
N LYS A 185 25.01 -42.81 16.64
CA LYS A 185 24.69 -44.08 17.33
C LYS A 185 24.57 -45.27 16.37
N LEU A 186 24.01 -45.05 15.16
CA LEU A 186 23.91 -46.10 14.13
C LEU A 186 25.29 -46.49 13.60
N GLN A 187 26.21 -45.54 13.41
CA GLN A 187 27.57 -45.79 13.01
C GLN A 187 28.33 -46.63 14.08
N GLU A 188 28.19 -46.23 15.37
CA GLU A 188 28.81 -47.00 16.47
C GLU A 188 28.34 -48.44 16.51
N VAL A 189 27.03 -48.67 16.29
CA VAL A 189 26.47 -50.02 16.22
C VAL A 189 26.98 -50.80 15.00
N ALA A 190 27.08 -50.15 13.85
CA ALA A 190 27.60 -50.78 12.64
C ALA A 190 29.07 -51.17 12.78
N GLU A 191 29.92 -50.31 13.36
CA GLU A 191 31.33 -50.61 13.63
C GLU A 191 31.47 -51.80 14.62
N LYS A 192 30.66 -51.84 15.68
CA LYS A 192 30.64 -52.97 16.61
C LYS A 192 30.24 -54.28 15.91
N GLN A 193 29.23 -54.25 15.05
CA GLN A 193 28.82 -55.43 14.26
C GLN A 193 29.93 -55.89 13.33
N GLU A 194 30.64 -54.98 12.68
CA GLU A 194 31.73 -55.32 11.78
C GLU A 194 32.91 -55.98 12.50
N LEU A 195 33.26 -55.49 13.69
CA LEU A 195 34.27 -56.07 14.57
C LEU A 195 33.86 -57.48 15.05
N LEU A 196 32.59 -57.68 15.43
CA LEU A 196 32.07 -59.01 15.84
C LEU A 196 32.09 -59.99 14.66
N MET A 197 31.68 -59.57 13.48
CA MET A 197 31.72 -60.39 12.26
C MET A 197 33.15 -60.77 11.89
N GLY A 198 34.12 -59.84 12.01
CA GLY A 198 35.53 -60.10 11.82
C GLY A 198 36.10 -61.15 12.79
N ALA A 199 35.76 -60.99 14.09
CA ALA A 199 36.18 -61.94 15.14
C ALA A 199 35.57 -63.32 14.93
N LEU A 200 34.27 -63.43 14.62
CA LEU A 200 33.62 -64.71 14.33
C LEU A 200 34.21 -65.39 13.07
N SER A 201 34.53 -64.62 12.07
CA SER A 201 35.15 -65.15 10.85
C SER A 201 36.55 -65.72 11.12
N HIS A 202 37.28 -65.09 12.03
CA HIS A 202 38.59 -65.57 12.45
C HIS A 202 38.52 -66.82 13.31
N GLU A 203 37.58 -66.89 14.27
CA GLU A 203 37.37 -68.07 15.08
C GLU A 203 36.81 -69.26 14.30
N MET A 204 35.98 -69.07 13.32
CA MET A 204 35.46 -70.11 12.42
C MET A 204 36.50 -70.67 11.47
N ARG A 205 37.53 -69.93 11.13
CA ARG A 205 38.60 -70.33 10.22
C ARG A 205 39.52 -71.38 10.89
N THR A 206 39.69 -71.29 12.21
CA THR A 206 40.58 -72.17 12.97
C THR A 206 40.06 -73.63 13.04
N PRO A 207 38.77 -73.93 13.32
CA PRO A 207 38.29 -75.33 13.31
C PRO A 207 38.12 -75.91 11.89
N LEU A 208 37.89 -75.07 10.87
CA LEU A 208 37.75 -75.52 9.50
C LEU A 208 39.10 -76.01 8.89
N THR A 209 40.22 -75.39 9.28
CA THR A 209 41.56 -75.86 8.88
C THR A 209 41.98 -77.18 9.57
N SER A 210 41.39 -77.45 10.76
CA SER A 210 41.69 -78.72 11.47
C SER A 210 40.85 -79.91 11.00
N ILE A 211 39.81 -79.71 10.20
CA ILE A 211 38.93 -80.77 9.66
C ILE A 211 39.39 -81.22 8.25
N ILE A 212 40.16 -80.42 7.53
CA ILE A 212 40.62 -80.69 6.14
C ILE A 212 42.10 -81.18 6.12
N GLY A 213 42.81 -81.14 7.20
CA GLY A 213 44.14 -81.76 7.41
C GLY A 213 44.00 -83.07 8.11
#